data_0f209d453b540423631031169fec87fe
#
_entry.id   0f209d453b540423631031169fec87fe
#
_cell.length_a   1.000
_cell.length_b   1.000
_cell.length_c   1.000
_cell.angle_alpha   90.00
_cell.angle_beta   90.00
_cell.angle_gamma   90.00
#
_symmetry.space_group_name_H-M   'P 1'
#
loop_
_entity.id
_entity.type
_entity.pdbx_description
1 polymer ?
#
loop_
_entity_poly.entity_id
_entity_poly.type
_entity_poly.pdbx_seq_one_letter_code
_entity_poly.pdbx_strand_id
1 'polypeptide(L)'
;MTPEAESVLRADPVLGPVVDRRDPEPLDPDVDEFERLCVSIINQQLSTASAAAVRERVFDVLGGSVEPDVVLSADETALLDAGLSTSKVEYVRNVAEAFDRQDLTRSGLADHTNAEVVDTLTEIRGVGEWTARMYLIFVLQRPDVLPLGDLAVRRGIEALYNDGKALTRAEMREIADAWKPYRSYGTRYVWAEYEADD
;
A
#
# COMPACT_ATOMS: atom_id res chain seq x y z
N MET A 1 -12.44 -3.21 10.87
CA MET A 1 -12.09 -4.65 11.04
C MET A 1 -13.36 -5.41 11.37
N THR A 2 -13.52 -6.66 10.90
CA THR A 2 -14.68 -7.49 11.27
C THR A 2 -14.48 -8.14 12.65
N PRO A 3 -15.56 -8.52 13.39
CA PRO A 3 -15.43 -9.22 14.66
C PRO A 3 -14.65 -10.53 14.57
N GLU A 4 -14.76 -11.23 13.43
CA GLU A 4 -14.03 -12.48 13.18
C GLU A 4 -12.52 -12.22 13.04
N ALA A 5 -12.13 -11.19 12.29
CA ALA A 5 -10.74 -10.80 12.14
C ALA A 5 -10.13 -10.38 13.49
N GLU A 6 -10.87 -9.62 14.28
CA GLU A 6 -10.48 -9.21 15.62
C GLU A 6 -10.26 -10.43 16.54
N SER A 7 -11.18 -11.39 16.49
CA SER A 7 -11.07 -12.64 17.28
C SER A 7 -9.83 -13.46 16.92
N VAL A 8 -9.52 -13.58 15.62
CA VAL A 8 -8.33 -14.32 15.16
C VAL A 8 -7.05 -13.63 15.62
N LEU A 9 -6.93 -12.31 15.45
CA LEU A 9 -5.73 -11.58 15.85
C LEU A 9 -5.54 -11.54 17.37
N ARG A 10 -6.62 -11.44 18.14
CA ARG A 10 -6.55 -11.50 19.61
C ARG A 10 -6.15 -12.87 20.15
N ALA A 11 -6.36 -13.94 19.40
CA ALA A 11 -5.93 -15.29 19.79
C ALA A 11 -4.40 -15.48 19.70
N ASP A 12 -3.69 -14.63 18.95
CA ASP A 12 -2.23 -14.63 18.92
C ASP A 12 -1.69 -14.04 20.22
N PRO A 13 -0.83 -14.76 20.97
CA PRO A 13 -0.38 -14.32 22.30
C PRO A 13 0.50 -13.06 22.29
N VAL A 14 1.08 -12.72 21.13
CA VAL A 14 1.95 -11.53 20.95
C VAL A 14 1.18 -10.39 20.32
N LEU A 15 0.43 -10.65 19.26
CA LEU A 15 -0.34 -9.63 18.55
C LEU A 15 -1.61 -9.23 19.30
N GLY A 16 -2.24 -10.14 20.05
CA GLY A 16 -3.46 -9.85 20.81
C GLY A 16 -3.34 -8.62 21.72
N PRO A 17 -2.31 -8.50 22.57
CA PRO A 17 -2.05 -7.28 23.35
C PRO A 17 -1.85 -6.02 22.51
N VAL A 18 -1.34 -6.13 21.28
CA VAL A 18 -1.22 -4.99 20.33
C VAL A 18 -2.60 -4.56 19.85
N VAL A 19 -3.45 -5.52 19.50
CA VAL A 19 -4.86 -5.26 19.11
C VAL A 19 -5.63 -4.52 20.20
N ASP A 20 -5.33 -4.80 21.48
CA ASP A 20 -5.99 -4.15 22.61
C ASP A 20 -5.53 -2.70 22.85
N ARG A 21 -4.31 -2.33 22.46
CA ARG A 21 -3.72 -1.00 22.73
C ARG A 21 -3.56 -0.08 21.54
N ARG A 22 -3.67 -0.61 20.32
CA ARG A 22 -3.54 0.15 19.07
C ARG A 22 -4.86 0.16 18.30
N ASP A 23 -5.10 1.27 17.62
CA ASP A 23 -6.26 1.44 16.73
C ASP A 23 -5.77 1.96 15.38
N PRO A 24 -5.37 1.06 14.46
CA PRO A 24 -4.93 1.47 13.12
C PRO A 24 -6.01 2.24 12.39
N GLU A 25 -5.64 3.34 11.74
CA GLU A 25 -6.56 4.20 10.99
C GLU A 25 -7.50 3.36 10.09
N PRO A 26 -8.81 3.59 10.11
CA PRO A 26 -9.76 2.86 9.26
C PRO A 26 -9.38 2.94 7.78
N LEU A 27 -9.63 1.86 7.04
CA LEU A 27 -9.49 1.92 5.58
C LEU A 27 -10.65 2.74 5.00
N ASP A 28 -10.30 3.64 4.09
CA ASP A 28 -11.30 4.42 3.36
C ASP A 28 -12.02 3.50 2.34
N PRO A 29 -13.34 3.29 2.47
CA PRO A 29 -14.08 2.46 1.53
C PRO A 29 -14.24 3.12 0.16
N ASP A 30 -14.16 4.45 0.10
CA ASP A 30 -14.41 5.26 -1.09
C ASP A 30 -13.09 5.77 -1.72
N VAL A 31 -11.95 5.16 -1.35
CA VAL A 31 -10.65 5.52 -1.92
C VAL A 31 -10.67 5.38 -3.44
N ASP A 32 -10.27 6.43 -4.14
CA ASP A 32 -10.07 6.38 -5.58
C ASP A 32 -8.86 5.51 -5.92
N GLU A 33 -9.09 4.49 -6.73
CA GLU A 33 -8.10 3.46 -7.04
C GLU A 33 -6.95 4.01 -7.88
N PHE A 34 -7.26 4.83 -8.88
CA PHE A 34 -6.24 5.43 -9.75
C PHE A 34 -5.41 6.47 -9.02
N GLU A 35 -6.08 7.41 -8.33
CA GLU A 35 -5.41 8.44 -7.54
C GLU A 35 -4.46 7.79 -6.51
N ARG A 36 -4.92 6.77 -5.79
CA ARG A 36 -4.12 6.10 -4.77
C ARG A 36 -2.86 5.45 -5.33
N LEU A 37 -2.94 4.86 -6.54
CA LEU A 37 -1.77 4.29 -7.19
C LEU A 37 -0.79 5.38 -7.65
N CYS A 38 -1.30 6.48 -8.21
CA CYS A 38 -0.50 7.66 -8.55
C CYS A 38 0.20 8.25 -7.32
N VAL A 39 -0.52 8.42 -6.21
CA VAL A 39 0.04 8.89 -4.93
C VAL A 39 1.16 7.98 -4.44
N SER A 40 1.00 6.67 -4.58
CA SER A 40 2.05 5.70 -4.21
C SER A 40 3.34 5.92 -5.01
N ILE A 41 3.24 6.22 -6.32
CA ILE A 41 4.38 6.54 -7.18
C ILE A 41 5.00 7.89 -6.81
N ILE A 42 4.17 8.93 -6.60
CA ILE A 42 4.64 10.26 -6.22
C ILE A 42 5.46 10.20 -4.94
N ASN A 43 5.03 9.41 -3.97
CA ASN A 43 5.66 9.27 -2.66
C ASN A 43 6.97 8.43 -2.67
N GLN A 44 7.23 7.66 -3.73
CA GLN A 44 8.45 6.82 -3.79
C GLN A 44 9.72 7.63 -3.51
N GLN A 45 10.59 7.10 -2.64
CA GLN A 45 11.90 7.69 -2.31
C GLN A 45 11.87 9.14 -1.78
N LEU A 46 10.76 9.56 -1.19
CA LEU A 46 10.62 10.85 -0.53
C LEU A 46 10.36 10.67 0.96
N SER A 47 10.79 11.64 1.78
CA SER A 47 10.30 11.75 3.15
C SER A 47 8.82 12.14 3.16
N THR A 48 8.11 11.83 4.24
CA THR A 48 6.67 12.14 4.40
C THR A 48 6.36 13.61 4.10
N ALA A 49 7.16 14.54 4.64
CA ALA A 49 6.98 15.98 4.43
C ALA A 49 7.21 16.38 2.97
N SER A 50 8.27 15.84 2.33
CA SER A 50 8.56 16.13 0.92
C SER A 50 7.50 15.54 -0.01
N ALA A 51 7.02 14.35 0.29
CA ALA A 51 5.96 13.68 -0.47
C ALA A 51 4.66 14.48 -0.44
N ALA A 52 4.26 14.98 0.74
CA ALA A 52 3.07 15.82 0.88
C ALA A 52 3.15 17.09 0.03
N ALA A 53 4.29 17.80 0.08
CA ALA A 53 4.48 19.04 -0.67
C ALA A 53 4.54 18.82 -2.19
N VAL A 54 5.14 17.71 -2.66
CA VAL A 54 5.15 17.38 -4.10
C VAL A 54 3.75 17.00 -4.56
N ARG A 55 3.04 16.16 -3.78
CA ARG A 55 1.67 15.75 -4.09
C ARG A 55 0.73 16.95 -4.24
N GLU A 56 0.75 17.88 -3.29
CA GLU A 56 -0.06 19.11 -3.34
C GLU A 56 0.17 19.88 -4.67
N ARG A 57 1.43 20.14 -5.05
CA ARG A 57 1.74 20.83 -6.29
C ARG A 57 1.35 20.06 -7.55
N VAL A 58 1.51 18.73 -7.54
CA VAL A 58 1.07 17.87 -8.66
C VAL A 58 -0.45 17.92 -8.79
N PHE A 59 -1.19 17.87 -7.69
CA PHE A 59 -2.65 17.98 -7.70
C PHE A 59 -3.11 19.36 -8.21
N ASP A 60 -2.42 20.43 -7.84
CA ASP A 60 -2.69 21.79 -8.39
C ASP A 60 -2.50 21.82 -9.91
N VAL A 61 -1.41 21.21 -10.44
CA VAL A 61 -1.17 21.11 -11.89
C VAL A 61 -2.28 20.31 -12.59
N LEU A 62 -2.80 19.27 -11.94
CA LEU A 62 -3.89 18.45 -12.47
C LEU A 62 -5.28 19.08 -12.26
N GLY A 63 -5.36 20.29 -11.70
CA GLY A 63 -6.63 21.00 -11.48
C GLY A 63 -7.50 20.42 -10.36
N GLY A 64 -6.90 19.66 -9.44
CA GLY A 64 -7.58 19.06 -8.27
C GLY A 64 -8.28 17.73 -8.55
N SER A 65 -8.25 17.22 -9.80
CA SER A 65 -8.80 15.91 -10.17
C SER A 65 -7.68 15.01 -10.70
N VAL A 66 -7.47 13.87 -10.07
CA VAL A 66 -6.46 12.88 -10.49
C VAL A 66 -7.18 11.76 -11.24
N GLU A 67 -7.37 11.97 -12.54
CA GLU A 67 -8.03 11.03 -13.45
C GLU A 67 -7.08 10.63 -14.59
N PRO A 68 -7.21 9.44 -15.19
CA PRO A 68 -6.34 8.99 -16.27
C PRO A 68 -6.18 10.01 -17.40
N ASP A 69 -7.28 10.53 -17.95
CA ASP A 69 -7.28 11.50 -19.03
C ASP A 69 -6.60 12.81 -18.67
N VAL A 70 -6.78 13.28 -17.43
CA VAL A 70 -6.15 14.50 -16.89
C VAL A 70 -4.63 14.30 -16.82
N VAL A 71 -4.17 13.18 -16.29
CA VAL A 71 -2.74 12.86 -16.20
C VAL A 71 -2.11 12.72 -17.60
N LEU A 72 -2.79 12.07 -18.55
CA LEU A 72 -2.29 11.89 -19.91
C LEU A 72 -2.21 13.22 -20.69
N SER A 73 -3.13 14.15 -20.43
CA SER A 73 -3.16 15.47 -21.09
C SER A 73 -2.29 16.52 -20.42
N ALA A 74 -1.81 16.28 -19.19
CA ALA A 74 -1.02 17.23 -18.41
C ALA A 74 0.31 17.58 -19.11
N ASP A 75 0.71 18.87 -19.02
CA ASP A 75 2.00 19.33 -19.52
C ASP A 75 3.15 18.71 -18.70
N GLU A 76 4.09 18.08 -19.42
CA GLU A 76 5.22 17.39 -18.78
C GLU A 76 6.10 18.36 -17.99
N THR A 77 6.34 19.56 -18.54
CA THR A 77 7.16 20.58 -17.89
C THR A 77 6.53 21.02 -16.58
N ALA A 78 5.20 21.22 -16.56
CA ALA A 78 4.49 21.58 -15.34
C ALA A 78 4.58 20.48 -14.26
N LEU A 79 4.50 19.21 -14.64
CA LEU A 79 4.68 18.09 -13.70
C LEU A 79 6.11 18.00 -13.14
N LEU A 80 7.13 18.26 -13.97
CA LEU A 80 8.53 18.34 -13.56
C LEU A 80 8.77 19.51 -12.60
N ASP A 81 8.21 20.69 -12.89
CA ASP A 81 8.30 21.88 -12.04
C ASP A 81 7.56 21.70 -10.71
N ALA A 82 6.51 20.88 -10.67
CA ALA A 82 5.82 20.47 -9.45
C ALA A 82 6.67 19.55 -8.56
N GLY A 83 7.78 19.01 -9.08
CA GLY A 83 8.77 18.23 -8.33
C GLY A 83 8.77 16.74 -8.62
N LEU A 84 8.11 16.28 -9.69
CA LEU A 84 8.28 14.92 -10.17
C LEU A 84 9.61 14.77 -10.90
N SER A 85 10.27 13.63 -10.76
CA SER A 85 11.35 13.26 -11.67
C SER A 85 10.79 12.82 -13.02
N THR A 86 11.61 12.86 -14.07
CA THR A 86 11.24 12.36 -15.39
C THR A 86 10.68 10.92 -15.33
N SER A 87 11.31 10.06 -14.53
CA SER A 87 10.84 8.69 -14.35
C SER A 87 9.46 8.63 -13.67
N LYS A 88 9.16 9.49 -12.69
CA LYS A 88 7.86 9.52 -12.04
C LYS A 88 6.77 10.04 -12.96
N VAL A 89 7.07 11.03 -13.81
CA VAL A 89 6.13 11.48 -14.85
C VAL A 89 5.81 10.32 -15.80
N GLU A 90 6.82 9.59 -16.26
CA GLU A 90 6.63 8.41 -17.08
C GLU A 90 5.76 7.36 -16.35
N TYR A 91 6.03 7.11 -15.07
CA TYR A 91 5.34 6.07 -14.28
C TYR A 91 3.86 6.39 -14.05
N VAL A 92 3.51 7.65 -13.71
CA VAL A 92 2.10 8.02 -13.54
C VAL A 92 1.34 7.97 -14.87
N ARG A 93 1.98 8.29 -16.00
CA ARG A 93 1.40 8.11 -17.32
C ARG A 93 1.20 6.64 -17.68
N ASN A 94 2.16 5.77 -17.37
CA ASN A 94 2.01 4.32 -17.59
C ASN A 94 0.83 3.76 -16.79
N VAL A 95 0.62 4.23 -15.56
CA VAL A 95 -0.56 3.86 -14.77
C VAL A 95 -1.83 4.38 -15.42
N ALA A 96 -1.87 5.62 -15.88
CA ALA A 96 -3.03 6.19 -16.57
C ALA A 96 -3.39 5.40 -17.82
N GLU A 97 -2.40 5.06 -18.65
CA GLU A 97 -2.59 4.21 -19.83
C GLU A 97 -3.05 2.79 -19.48
N ALA A 98 -2.63 2.26 -18.33
CA ALA A 98 -3.07 0.93 -17.90
C ALA A 98 -4.53 0.95 -17.46
N PHE A 99 -4.97 1.96 -16.72
CA PHE A 99 -6.38 2.15 -16.34
C PHE A 99 -7.30 2.41 -17.56
N ASP A 100 -6.79 3.08 -18.60
CA ASP A 100 -7.55 3.27 -19.85
C ASP A 100 -7.72 1.95 -20.64
N ARG A 101 -6.72 1.06 -20.59
CA ARG A 101 -6.73 -0.20 -21.34
C ARG A 101 -7.45 -1.35 -20.65
N GLN A 102 -7.51 -1.35 -19.33
CA GLN A 102 -8.08 -2.44 -18.53
C GLN A 102 -8.69 -1.93 -17.23
N ASP A 103 -9.70 -2.63 -16.74
CA ASP A 103 -10.36 -2.29 -15.49
C ASP A 103 -9.51 -2.77 -14.28
N LEU A 104 -8.68 -1.87 -13.77
CA LEU A 104 -7.85 -2.11 -12.58
C LEU A 104 -8.55 -1.71 -11.27
N THR A 105 -9.82 -1.36 -11.32
CA THR A 105 -10.62 -1.00 -10.16
C THR A 105 -10.92 -2.21 -9.27
N ARG A 106 -11.49 -1.95 -8.08
CA ARG A 106 -11.94 -3.01 -7.17
C ARG A 106 -12.94 -3.97 -7.84
N SER A 107 -13.81 -3.44 -8.70
CA SER A 107 -14.77 -4.26 -9.43
C SER A 107 -14.12 -5.10 -10.53
N GLY A 108 -13.21 -4.51 -11.30
CA GLY A 108 -12.52 -5.23 -12.38
C GLY A 108 -11.59 -6.34 -11.88
N LEU A 109 -11.01 -6.16 -10.68
CA LEU A 109 -10.09 -7.13 -10.08
C LEU A 109 -10.78 -8.07 -9.06
N ALA A 110 -12.12 -8.02 -8.93
CA ALA A 110 -12.85 -8.76 -7.89
C ALA A 110 -12.61 -10.28 -7.94
N ASP A 111 -12.58 -10.85 -9.14
CA ASP A 111 -12.43 -12.29 -9.36
C ASP A 111 -10.96 -12.76 -9.45
N HIS A 112 -10.00 -11.81 -9.41
CA HIS A 112 -8.58 -12.14 -9.46
C HIS A 112 -8.05 -12.55 -8.09
N THR A 113 -7.15 -13.52 -8.06
CA THR A 113 -6.38 -13.84 -6.85
C THR A 113 -5.38 -12.72 -6.53
N ASN A 114 -4.90 -12.68 -5.29
CA ASN A 114 -3.87 -11.71 -4.90
C ASN A 114 -2.57 -11.83 -5.75
N ALA A 115 -2.23 -13.03 -6.19
CA ALA A 115 -1.07 -13.26 -7.05
C ALA A 115 -1.28 -12.67 -8.45
N GLU A 116 -2.42 -12.96 -9.07
CA GLU A 116 -2.79 -12.40 -10.38
C GLU A 116 -2.86 -10.87 -10.36
N VAL A 117 -3.39 -10.27 -9.29
CA VAL A 117 -3.38 -8.80 -9.13
C VAL A 117 -1.94 -8.26 -9.06
N VAL A 118 -1.05 -8.91 -8.30
CA VAL A 118 0.36 -8.50 -8.21
C VAL A 118 1.03 -8.62 -9.57
N ASP A 119 0.82 -9.72 -10.28
CA ASP A 119 1.40 -9.95 -11.60
C ASP A 119 0.91 -8.87 -12.58
N THR A 120 -0.39 -8.62 -12.65
CA THR A 120 -0.99 -7.59 -13.51
C THR A 120 -0.43 -6.19 -13.21
N LEU A 121 -0.37 -5.80 -11.95
CA LEU A 121 0.09 -4.46 -11.58
C LEU A 121 1.60 -4.29 -11.80
N THR A 122 2.41 -5.33 -11.63
CA THR A 122 3.86 -5.25 -11.83
C THR A 122 4.28 -5.25 -13.30
N GLU A 123 3.39 -5.55 -14.24
CA GLU A 123 3.61 -5.30 -15.67
C GLU A 123 3.67 -3.80 -15.99
N ILE A 124 3.06 -2.95 -15.13
CA ILE A 124 3.08 -1.50 -15.30
C ILE A 124 4.45 -0.98 -14.85
N ARG A 125 5.23 -0.43 -15.79
CA ARG A 125 6.54 0.15 -15.44
C ARG A 125 6.39 1.29 -14.44
N GLY A 126 7.04 1.16 -13.29
CA GLY A 126 6.95 2.09 -12.15
C GLY A 126 6.19 1.50 -10.96
N VAL A 127 5.43 0.42 -11.17
CA VAL A 127 4.73 -0.31 -10.11
C VAL A 127 5.54 -1.55 -9.74
N GLY A 128 6.12 -1.56 -8.55
CA GLY A 128 6.84 -2.73 -8.02
C GLY A 128 5.93 -3.60 -7.15
N GLU A 129 6.44 -4.78 -6.78
CA GLU A 129 5.71 -5.75 -5.93
C GLU A 129 5.23 -5.12 -4.61
N TRP A 130 6.02 -4.24 -4.00
CA TRP A 130 5.62 -3.53 -2.79
C TRP A 130 4.40 -2.64 -3.04
N THR A 131 4.41 -1.83 -4.11
CA THR A 131 3.29 -0.95 -4.48
C THR A 131 2.04 -1.78 -4.79
N ALA A 132 2.18 -2.89 -5.52
CA ALA A 132 1.06 -3.80 -5.82
C ALA A 132 0.46 -4.41 -4.54
N ARG A 133 1.28 -4.78 -3.55
CA ARG A 133 0.78 -5.27 -2.25
C ARG A 133 0.09 -4.18 -1.43
N MET A 134 0.60 -2.93 -1.48
CA MET A 134 -0.09 -1.80 -0.86
C MET A 134 -1.46 -1.55 -1.51
N TYR A 135 -1.54 -1.69 -2.83
CA TYR A 135 -2.81 -1.61 -3.57
C TYR A 135 -3.80 -2.69 -3.10
N LEU A 136 -3.35 -3.94 -2.94
CA LEU A 136 -4.19 -5.02 -2.39
C LEU A 136 -4.74 -4.68 -1.00
N ILE A 137 -3.92 -4.10 -0.10
CA ILE A 137 -4.32 -3.82 1.28
C ILE A 137 -5.21 -2.58 1.37
N PHE A 138 -4.76 -1.46 0.78
CA PHE A 138 -5.37 -0.15 1.02
C PHE A 138 -6.45 0.22 0.00
N VAL A 139 -6.40 -0.34 -1.21
CA VAL A 139 -7.37 -0.06 -2.27
C VAL A 139 -8.37 -1.20 -2.38
N LEU A 140 -7.92 -2.41 -2.71
CA LEU A 140 -8.81 -3.56 -2.87
C LEU A 140 -9.30 -4.12 -1.53
N GLN A 141 -8.71 -3.69 -0.43
CA GLN A 141 -9.04 -4.09 0.95
C GLN A 141 -9.05 -5.61 1.13
N ARG A 142 -8.14 -6.30 0.45
CA ARG A 142 -7.98 -7.75 0.57
C ARG A 142 -7.57 -8.11 2.00
N PRO A 143 -8.29 -9.01 2.67
CA PRO A 143 -8.05 -9.29 4.09
C PRO A 143 -6.76 -10.05 4.36
N ASP A 144 -6.23 -10.80 3.38
CA ASP A 144 -5.15 -11.75 3.59
C ASP A 144 -3.92 -11.47 2.72
N VAL A 145 -3.21 -10.39 3.01
CA VAL A 145 -1.96 -9.99 2.36
C VAL A 145 -0.85 -9.81 3.40
N LEU A 146 0.32 -10.41 3.17
CA LEU A 146 1.51 -10.24 4.02
C LEU A 146 2.64 -9.59 3.19
N PRO A 147 2.90 -8.29 3.36
CA PRO A 147 3.85 -7.54 2.52
C PRO A 147 5.29 -7.61 3.06
N LEU A 148 5.92 -8.78 3.06
CA LEU A 148 7.32 -8.96 3.53
C LEU A 148 8.38 -8.26 2.65
N GLY A 149 7.99 -7.55 1.60
CA GLY A 149 8.81 -6.56 0.91
C GLY A 149 9.00 -5.27 1.71
N ASP A 150 8.03 -4.96 2.59
CA ASP A 150 8.05 -3.78 3.44
C ASP A 150 9.03 -3.93 4.61
N LEU A 151 9.87 -2.89 4.82
CA LEU A 151 10.88 -2.93 5.88
C LEU A 151 10.26 -2.77 7.27
N ALA A 152 9.29 -1.86 7.41
CA ALA A 152 8.64 -1.60 8.70
C ALA A 152 7.87 -2.83 9.19
N VAL A 153 7.18 -3.55 8.28
CA VAL A 153 6.54 -4.83 8.61
C VAL A 153 7.54 -5.85 9.14
N ARG A 154 8.67 -6.01 8.44
CA ARG A 154 9.70 -6.97 8.91
C ARG A 154 10.25 -6.57 10.28
N ARG A 155 10.62 -5.29 10.44
CA ARG A 155 11.15 -4.77 11.72
C ARG A 155 10.13 -4.86 12.86
N GLY A 156 8.87 -4.58 12.58
CA GLY A 156 7.80 -4.73 13.56
C GLY A 156 7.59 -6.19 13.97
N ILE A 157 7.63 -7.15 13.03
CA ILE A 157 7.57 -8.58 13.36
C ILE A 157 8.81 -9.00 14.18
N GLU A 158 10.02 -8.57 13.79
CA GLU A 158 11.25 -8.83 14.53
C GLU A 158 11.17 -8.29 15.96
N ALA A 159 10.70 -7.06 16.14
CA ALA A 159 10.55 -6.42 17.44
C ALA A 159 9.53 -7.17 18.32
N LEU A 160 8.38 -7.49 17.79
CA LEU A 160 7.30 -8.13 18.53
C LEU A 160 7.58 -9.60 18.88
N TYR A 161 8.16 -10.37 17.97
CA TYR A 161 8.24 -11.83 18.08
C TYR A 161 9.65 -12.37 18.38
N ASN A 162 10.70 -11.54 18.28
CA ASN A 162 12.09 -11.99 18.43
C ASN A 162 13.02 -10.97 19.09
N ASP A 163 12.52 -10.14 19.99
CA ASP A 163 13.29 -9.12 20.72
C ASP A 163 14.15 -8.23 19.78
N GLY A 164 13.65 -7.92 18.60
CA GLY A 164 14.33 -7.10 17.59
C GLY A 164 15.46 -7.82 16.83
N LYS A 165 15.67 -9.11 17.07
CA LYS A 165 16.66 -9.90 16.33
C LYS A 165 16.11 -10.31 14.96
N ALA A 166 17.00 -10.39 13.96
CA ALA A 166 16.64 -10.72 12.60
C ALA A 166 15.93 -12.07 12.48
N LEU A 167 14.86 -12.09 11.68
CA LEU A 167 14.13 -13.27 11.26
C LEU A 167 14.23 -13.43 9.74
N THR A 168 14.23 -14.67 9.29
CA THR A 168 14.07 -14.97 7.87
C THR A 168 12.64 -14.72 7.41
N ARG A 169 12.44 -14.49 6.12
CA ARG A 169 11.07 -14.35 5.57
C ARG A 169 10.24 -15.63 5.72
N ALA A 170 10.86 -16.79 5.87
CA ALA A 170 10.17 -18.05 6.13
C ALA A 170 9.60 -18.06 7.56
N GLU A 171 10.42 -17.74 8.55
CA GLU A 171 9.98 -17.62 9.95
C GLU A 171 8.89 -16.55 10.13
N MET A 172 9.01 -15.40 9.43
CA MET A 172 7.96 -14.38 9.46
C MET A 172 6.63 -14.89 8.86
N ARG A 173 6.67 -15.74 7.83
CA ARG A 173 5.46 -16.37 7.28
C ARG A 173 4.83 -17.34 8.27
N GLU A 174 5.65 -18.15 8.93
CA GLU A 174 5.18 -19.10 9.97
C GLU A 174 4.50 -18.35 11.13
N ILE A 175 5.07 -17.25 11.60
CA ILE A 175 4.45 -16.37 12.60
C ILE A 175 3.09 -15.87 12.08
N ALA A 176 3.08 -15.30 10.88
CA ALA A 176 1.87 -14.71 10.31
C ALA A 176 0.83 -15.74 9.85
N ASP A 177 1.10 -17.03 9.89
CA ASP A 177 0.11 -18.07 9.61
C ASP A 177 -1.00 -18.12 10.69
N ALA A 178 -0.69 -17.68 11.92
CA ALA A 178 -1.68 -17.53 12.98
C ALA A 178 -2.71 -16.41 12.70
N TRP A 179 -2.40 -15.46 11.81
CA TRP A 179 -3.27 -14.34 11.46
C TRP A 179 -4.20 -14.65 10.28
N LYS A 180 -4.04 -15.79 9.62
CA LYS A 180 -4.90 -16.17 8.48
C LYS A 180 -6.36 -16.34 8.91
N PRO A 181 -7.30 -15.93 8.04
CA PRO A 181 -7.14 -15.32 6.72
C PRO A 181 -7.11 -13.77 6.77
N TYR A 182 -6.60 -13.16 7.82
CA TYR A 182 -6.68 -11.73 8.11
C TYR A 182 -5.30 -11.06 8.23
N ARG A 183 -4.29 -11.54 7.47
CA ARG A 183 -2.91 -11.04 7.55
C ARG A 183 -2.77 -9.55 7.21
N SER A 184 -3.64 -8.98 6.38
CA SER A 184 -3.65 -7.54 6.12
C SER A 184 -3.96 -6.72 7.38
N TYR A 185 -4.89 -7.19 8.19
CA TYR A 185 -5.21 -6.54 9.47
C TYR A 185 -4.05 -6.71 10.47
N GLY A 186 -3.50 -7.93 10.59
CA GLY A 186 -2.31 -8.17 11.44
C GLY A 186 -1.14 -7.27 11.06
N THR A 187 -0.87 -7.12 9.75
CA THR A 187 0.14 -6.20 9.23
C THR A 187 -0.08 -4.77 9.68
N ARG A 188 -1.32 -4.28 9.65
CA ARG A 188 -1.63 -2.90 10.06
C ARG A 188 -1.41 -2.66 11.55
N TYR A 189 -1.67 -3.65 12.39
CA TYR A 189 -1.33 -3.59 13.82
C TYR A 189 0.18 -3.62 14.06
N VAL A 190 0.93 -4.41 13.28
CA VAL A 190 2.40 -4.42 13.31
C VAL A 190 2.96 -3.04 12.95
N TRP A 191 2.43 -2.39 11.90
CA TRP A 191 2.82 -1.02 11.54
C TRP A 191 2.50 -0.03 12.66
N ALA A 192 1.27 -0.03 13.17
CA ALA A 192 0.83 0.90 14.22
C ALA A 192 1.66 0.76 15.51
N GLU A 193 2.14 -0.44 15.80
CA GLU A 193 3.05 -0.67 16.93
C GLU A 193 4.44 -0.15 16.64
N TYR A 194 4.99 -0.47 15.46
CA TYR A 194 6.35 -0.08 15.08
C TYR A 194 6.52 1.43 14.96
N GLU A 195 5.54 2.12 14.35
CA GLU A 195 5.56 3.59 14.17
C GLU A 195 5.36 4.36 15.48
N ALA A 196 4.77 3.75 16.49
CA ALA A 196 4.59 4.42 17.79
C ALA A 196 5.84 4.37 18.68
N ASP A 197 6.80 3.53 18.35
CA ASP A 197 8.06 3.38 19.07
C ASP A 197 9.22 4.20 18.41
N ASP A 198 8.98 4.82 17.21
CA ASP A 198 9.88 5.74 16.50
C ASP A 198 9.60 7.21 16.89
#